data_8dea2b866928548acfb476dcae78fef6
#
_entry.id   8dea2b866928548acfb476dcae78fef6
#
_cell.length_a   1.000
_cell.length_b   1.000
_cell.length_c   1.000
_cell.angle_alpha   90.00
_cell.angle_beta   90.00
_cell.angle_gamma   90.00
#
_symmetry.space_group_name_H-M   'P 1'
#
loop_
_entity.id
_entity.type
_entity.pdbx_description
1 polymer ?
#
loop_
_entity_poly.entity_id
_entity_poly.type
_entity_poly.pdbx_seq_one_letter_code
_entity_poly.pdbx_strand_id
1 'polypeptide(L)'
;MNEYDVIIVGGGITGAGTARDCALRGLRVLLIERFDIATGATGRNHGLLHSGARYAVTDQESATECIKENMILKKIARHCVDDTSGLFITLPEDDLAYQDTFVKACLAAGINAEVIDPEEAKRMEPSVNPSLIGAVKVPDGSVDPFRLCASNVFDAKIHGAKVLVYSEVIEFIKEQDTIKGVKVLDHHTGIVTDYYAPVTVNAGGIWGHHIAQMAGANISMFPAKGALLIFAHRVNNVVINRCRKPANADILVPGDTV
;
A
#
# COMPACT_ATOMS: atom_id res chain seq x y z
N MET A 1 -8.94 -9.81 -31.66
CA MET A 1 -7.48 -9.75 -31.54
C MET A 1 -7.11 -9.57 -30.07
N ASN A 2 -6.15 -10.34 -29.56
CA ASN A 2 -5.67 -10.23 -28.17
C ASN A 2 -4.51 -9.21 -28.10
N GLU A 3 -4.75 -8.01 -28.61
CA GLU A 3 -3.75 -6.93 -28.69
C GLU A 3 -4.12 -5.77 -27.79
N TYR A 4 -3.16 -5.35 -26.97
CA TYR A 4 -3.27 -4.29 -26.01
C TYR A 4 -2.13 -3.29 -26.19
N ASP A 5 -2.23 -2.12 -25.59
CA ASP A 5 -1.14 -1.14 -25.55
C ASP A 5 -0.22 -1.42 -24.35
N VAL A 6 -0.80 -1.99 -23.27
CA VAL A 6 -0.04 -2.41 -22.09
C VAL A 6 -0.64 -3.67 -21.47
N ILE A 7 0.23 -4.60 -21.10
CA ILE A 7 -0.07 -5.77 -20.27
C ILE A 7 0.53 -5.52 -18.88
N ILE A 8 -0.25 -5.73 -17.83
CA ILE A 8 0.16 -5.57 -16.43
C ILE A 8 0.07 -6.93 -15.75
N VAL A 9 1.17 -7.40 -15.18
CA VAL A 9 1.27 -8.70 -14.50
C VAL A 9 1.25 -8.48 -12.99
N GLY A 10 0.18 -8.90 -12.35
CA GLY A 10 -0.07 -8.76 -10.90
C GLY A 10 -1.26 -7.85 -10.56
N GLY A 11 -2.25 -8.40 -9.85
CA GLY A 11 -3.50 -7.74 -9.44
C GLY A 11 -3.48 -7.20 -8.00
N GLY A 12 -2.29 -6.86 -7.47
CA GLY A 12 -2.15 -6.08 -6.24
C GLY A 12 -2.41 -4.58 -6.47
N ILE A 13 -2.29 -3.77 -5.42
CA ILE A 13 -2.58 -2.32 -5.50
C ILE A 13 -1.73 -1.61 -6.55
N THR A 14 -0.46 -2.00 -6.71
CA THR A 14 0.43 -1.42 -7.73
C THR A 14 -0.10 -1.69 -9.15
N GLY A 15 -0.44 -2.95 -9.45
CA GLY A 15 -0.98 -3.30 -10.77
C GLY A 15 -2.37 -2.71 -11.01
N ALA A 16 -3.24 -2.71 -10.00
CA ALA A 16 -4.57 -2.11 -10.07
C ALA A 16 -4.51 -0.59 -10.32
N GLY A 17 -3.65 0.13 -9.59
CA GLY A 17 -3.44 1.56 -9.79
C GLY A 17 -2.86 1.89 -11.16
N THR A 18 -1.86 1.10 -11.62
CA THR A 18 -1.27 1.24 -12.96
C THR A 18 -2.32 0.99 -14.05
N ALA A 19 -3.13 -0.08 -13.90
CA ALA A 19 -4.18 -0.40 -14.86
C ALA A 19 -5.22 0.73 -14.96
N ARG A 20 -5.61 1.30 -13.82
CA ARG A 20 -6.52 2.43 -13.76
C ARG A 20 -5.95 3.66 -14.46
N ASP A 21 -4.73 4.06 -14.13
CA ASP A 21 -4.11 5.26 -14.73
C ASP A 21 -3.93 5.11 -16.24
N CYS A 22 -3.47 3.94 -16.71
CA CYS A 22 -3.36 3.64 -18.13
C CYS A 22 -4.72 3.68 -18.84
N ALA A 23 -5.77 3.10 -18.25
CA ALA A 23 -7.11 3.10 -18.83
C ALA A 23 -7.71 4.50 -18.90
N LEU A 24 -7.54 5.31 -17.85
CA LEU A 24 -7.96 6.73 -17.84
C LEU A 24 -7.27 7.56 -18.92
N ARG A 25 -6.06 7.17 -19.35
CA ARG A 25 -5.35 7.80 -20.47
C ARG A 25 -5.77 7.26 -21.84
N GLY A 26 -6.76 6.37 -21.89
CA GLY A 26 -7.31 5.83 -23.13
C GLY A 26 -6.50 4.67 -23.71
N LEU A 27 -5.57 4.08 -22.97
CA LEU A 27 -4.82 2.91 -23.41
C LEU A 27 -5.67 1.64 -23.31
N ARG A 28 -5.48 0.70 -24.22
CA ARG A 28 -6.03 -0.66 -24.15
C ARG A 28 -5.22 -1.47 -23.16
N VAL A 29 -5.79 -1.74 -21.99
CA VAL A 29 -5.09 -2.38 -20.86
C VAL A 29 -5.55 -3.81 -20.66
N LEU A 30 -4.60 -4.71 -20.42
CA LEU A 30 -4.83 -6.06 -19.90
C LEU A 30 -4.11 -6.22 -18.56
N LEU A 31 -4.88 -6.42 -17.48
CA LEU A 31 -4.37 -6.81 -16.16
C LEU A 31 -4.53 -8.33 -15.99
N ILE A 32 -3.46 -9.02 -15.59
CA ILE A 32 -3.43 -10.46 -15.40
C ILE A 32 -3.00 -10.78 -13.97
N GLU A 33 -3.85 -11.53 -13.24
CA GLU A 33 -3.59 -11.98 -11.87
C GLU A 33 -3.82 -13.49 -11.76
N ARG A 34 -2.84 -14.19 -11.20
CA ARG A 34 -2.89 -15.66 -11.10
C ARG A 34 -3.89 -16.19 -10.07
N PHE A 35 -4.25 -15.38 -9.10
CA PHE A 35 -5.28 -15.69 -8.09
C PHE A 35 -6.41 -14.67 -8.18
N ASP A 36 -6.99 -14.31 -7.05
CA ASP A 36 -7.86 -13.15 -6.95
C ASP A 36 -7.05 -11.86 -6.70
N ILE A 37 -7.66 -10.70 -6.91
CA ILE A 37 -7.01 -9.42 -6.64
C ILE A 37 -6.63 -9.28 -5.16
N ALA A 38 -5.60 -8.50 -4.88
CA ALA A 38 -5.14 -8.19 -3.52
C ALA A 38 -4.65 -9.38 -2.67
N THR A 39 -4.45 -10.57 -3.22
CA THR A 39 -4.03 -11.77 -2.46
C THR A 39 -2.57 -11.76 -2.01
N GLY A 40 -1.73 -10.87 -2.54
CA GLY A 40 -0.34 -10.68 -2.15
C GLY A 40 -0.16 -9.79 -0.92
N ALA A 41 0.90 -8.97 -0.91
CA ALA A 41 1.20 -8.02 0.17
C ALA A 41 0.08 -6.98 0.37
N THR A 42 -0.68 -6.67 -0.68
CA THR A 42 -1.83 -5.76 -0.62
C THR A 42 -2.87 -6.18 0.40
N GLY A 43 -3.21 -7.47 0.49
CA GLY A 43 -4.16 -7.98 1.47
C GLY A 43 -3.52 -8.51 2.76
N ARG A 44 -2.22 -8.25 2.99
CA ARG A 44 -1.46 -8.75 4.14
C ARG A 44 -0.68 -7.63 4.83
N ASN A 45 -1.26 -6.46 4.92
CA ASN A 45 -0.74 -5.31 5.65
C ASN A 45 -1.72 -4.89 6.76
N HIS A 46 -1.29 -4.00 7.63
CA HIS A 46 -2.10 -3.53 8.76
C HIS A 46 -3.09 -2.41 8.41
N GLY A 47 -3.22 -2.03 7.14
CA GLY A 47 -4.17 -1.01 6.71
C GLY A 47 -3.85 0.42 7.16
N LEU A 48 -2.62 0.73 7.53
CA LEU A 48 -2.24 2.10 7.89
C LEU A 48 -2.11 2.99 6.65
N LEU A 49 -2.86 4.07 6.62
CA LEU A 49 -2.64 5.19 5.70
C LEU A 49 -1.64 6.16 6.35
N HIS A 50 -0.37 5.96 6.03
CA HIS A 50 0.73 6.73 6.61
C HIS A 50 0.66 8.21 6.28
N SER A 51 0.82 9.07 7.29
CA SER A 51 1.18 10.49 7.09
C SER A 51 2.66 10.68 6.74
N GLY A 52 3.48 9.65 6.95
CA GLY A 52 4.94 9.73 6.84
C GLY A 52 5.66 10.11 8.14
N ALA A 53 4.93 10.43 9.21
CA ALA A 53 5.51 10.88 10.47
C ALA A 53 6.58 9.92 11.03
N ARG A 54 6.36 8.60 10.89
CA ARG A 54 7.33 7.59 11.31
C ARG A 54 8.70 7.72 10.64
N TYR A 55 8.74 8.20 9.40
CA TYR A 55 9.96 8.33 8.60
C TYR A 55 10.61 9.72 8.74
N ALA A 56 9.88 10.72 9.26
CA ALA A 56 10.26 12.12 9.22
C ALA A 56 11.67 12.42 9.75
N VAL A 57 12.14 11.70 10.77
CA VAL A 57 13.46 11.90 11.37
C VAL A 57 14.58 11.21 10.60
N THR A 58 14.30 10.09 9.93
CA THR A 58 15.33 9.23 9.33
C THR A 58 15.32 9.25 7.80
N ASP A 59 14.18 9.57 7.20
CA ASP A 59 13.97 9.55 5.75
C ASP A 59 12.94 10.63 5.38
N GLN A 60 13.44 11.85 5.23
CA GLN A 60 12.63 13.05 4.95
C GLN A 60 11.93 12.98 3.60
N GLU A 61 12.55 12.35 2.61
CA GLU A 61 11.98 12.19 1.27
C GLU A 61 10.75 11.29 1.30
N SER A 62 10.89 10.09 1.85
CA SER A 62 9.77 9.17 2.04
C SER A 62 8.64 9.78 2.89
N ALA A 63 8.97 10.56 3.93
CA ALA A 63 7.97 11.24 4.75
C ALA A 63 7.15 12.25 3.92
N THR A 64 7.83 13.04 3.09
CA THR A 64 7.21 14.05 2.22
C THR A 64 6.33 13.40 1.14
N GLU A 65 6.76 12.29 0.56
CA GLU A 65 5.95 11.54 -0.40
C GLU A 65 4.71 10.94 0.26
N CYS A 66 4.88 10.31 1.43
CA CYS A 66 3.77 9.71 2.18
C CYS A 66 2.67 10.72 2.49
N ILE A 67 3.00 11.92 2.99
CA ILE A 67 1.96 12.91 3.33
C ILE A 67 1.21 13.40 2.08
N LYS A 68 1.90 13.58 0.96
CA LYS A 68 1.25 13.96 -0.30
C LYS A 68 0.23 12.91 -0.74
N GLU A 69 0.63 11.64 -0.76
CA GLU A 69 -0.25 10.53 -1.13
C GLU A 69 -1.39 10.33 -0.13
N ASN A 70 -1.12 10.45 1.18
CA ASN A 70 -2.14 10.41 2.22
C ASN A 70 -3.25 11.43 1.95
N MET A 71 -2.89 12.69 1.72
CA MET A 71 -3.85 13.76 1.46
C MET A 71 -4.63 13.57 0.16
N ILE A 72 -4.00 13.00 -0.88
CA ILE A 72 -4.66 12.65 -2.13
C ILE A 72 -5.69 11.55 -1.89
N LEU A 73 -5.29 10.45 -1.24
CA LEU A 73 -6.18 9.32 -0.97
C LEU A 73 -7.36 9.70 -0.08
N LYS A 74 -7.14 10.49 0.97
CA LYS A 74 -8.23 11.06 1.80
C LYS A 74 -9.23 11.88 0.99
N LYS A 75 -8.81 12.47 -0.13
CA LYS A 75 -9.68 13.25 -1.02
C LYS A 75 -10.42 12.38 -2.03
N ILE A 76 -9.70 11.48 -2.73
CA ILE A 76 -10.25 10.75 -3.89
C ILE A 76 -10.79 9.36 -3.54
N ALA A 77 -10.38 8.78 -2.42
CA ALA A 77 -10.73 7.41 -2.00
C ALA A 77 -11.42 7.35 -0.63
N ARG A 78 -12.26 8.34 -0.32
CA ARG A 78 -12.96 8.46 0.97
C ARG A 78 -13.74 7.20 1.38
N HIS A 79 -14.25 6.46 0.43
CA HIS A 79 -14.99 5.22 0.66
C HIS A 79 -14.09 4.04 1.10
N CYS A 80 -12.77 4.22 1.03
CA CYS A 80 -11.78 3.24 1.45
C CYS A 80 -10.97 3.70 2.67
N VAL A 81 -11.12 4.97 3.08
CA VAL A 81 -10.29 5.60 4.11
C VAL A 81 -11.15 6.00 5.29
N ASP A 82 -10.71 5.58 6.49
CA ASP A 82 -11.19 6.09 7.77
C ASP A 82 -10.18 7.12 8.30
N ASP A 83 -10.57 8.39 8.38
CA ASP A 83 -9.71 9.50 8.82
C ASP A 83 -9.62 9.54 10.35
N THR A 84 -8.98 8.53 10.91
CA THR A 84 -8.88 8.29 12.36
C THR A 84 -7.93 9.23 13.07
N SER A 85 -7.06 9.95 12.37
CA SER A 85 -5.84 10.55 12.93
C SER A 85 -4.86 9.50 13.49
N GLY A 86 -3.72 9.96 13.99
CA GLY A 86 -2.73 9.12 14.66
C GLY A 86 -2.14 9.81 15.87
N LEU A 87 -1.78 9.04 16.89
CA LEU A 87 -1.09 9.47 18.09
C LEU A 87 0.29 8.81 18.15
N PHE A 88 1.32 9.63 18.31
CA PHE A 88 2.65 9.19 18.70
C PHE A 88 2.81 9.45 20.18
N ILE A 89 2.69 8.40 21.00
CA ILE A 89 2.70 8.49 22.47
C ILE A 89 4.10 8.28 23.03
N THR A 90 4.42 9.01 24.09
CA THR A 90 5.64 8.86 24.88
C THR A 90 5.27 8.24 26.23
N LEU A 91 5.89 7.14 26.60
CA LEU A 91 5.73 6.47 27.91
C LEU A 91 6.89 6.86 28.85
N PRO A 92 6.79 6.60 30.16
CA PRO A 92 7.81 6.98 31.14
C PRO A 92 9.21 6.44 30.85
N GLU A 93 9.31 5.31 30.14
CA GLU A 93 10.59 4.70 29.75
C GLU A 93 11.18 5.31 28.45
N ASP A 94 10.43 6.16 27.74
CA ASP A 94 10.88 6.83 26.52
C ASP A 94 11.51 8.19 26.83
N ASP A 95 12.30 8.72 25.90
CA ASP A 95 12.86 10.07 25.99
C ASP A 95 11.83 11.11 25.53
N LEU A 96 11.24 11.84 26.48
CA LEU A 96 10.28 12.90 26.18
C LEU A 96 10.89 14.02 25.31
N ALA A 97 12.20 14.31 25.45
CA ALA A 97 12.86 15.34 24.66
C ALA A 97 12.91 14.98 23.15
N TYR A 98 12.75 13.69 22.80
CA TYR A 98 12.66 13.27 21.42
C TYR A 98 11.46 13.88 20.66
N GLN A 99 10.39 14.24 21.37
CA GLN A 99 9.21 14.87 20.74
C GLN A 99 9.55 16.13 19.96
N ASP A 100 10.43 16.99 20.49
CA ASP A 100 10.83 18.21 19.79
C ASP A 100 11.51 17.93 18.46
N THR A 101 12.40 16.92 18.44
CA THR A 101 13.07 16.47 17.22
C THR A 101 12.08 15.89 16.22
N PHE A 102 11.17 15.05 16.70
CA PHE A 102 10.13 14.41 15.90
C PHE A 102 9.18 15.44 15.27
N VAL A 103 8.65 16.38 16.05
CA VAL A 103 7.72 17.43 15.56
C VAL A 103 8.41 18.32 14.53
N LYS A 104 9.65 18.78 14.79
CA LYS A 104 10.42 19.57 13.82
C LYS A 104 10.62 18.85 12.50
N ALA A 105 10.94 17.55 12.55
CA ALA A 105 11.11 16.73 11.36
C ALA A 105 9.80 16.53 10.59
N CYS A 106 8.69 16.30 11.30
CA CYS A 106 7.36 16.19 10.68
C CYS A 106 6.97 17.49 9.96
N LEU A 107 7.11 18.65 10.63
CA LEU A 107 6.79 19.94 10.01
C LEU A 107 7.66 20.23 8.79
N ALA A 108 8.94 19.88 8.82
CA ALA A 108 9.86 20.02 7.69
C ALA A 108 9.45 19.14 6.49
N ALA A 109 8.81 17.98 6.74
CA ALA A 109 8.25 17.10 5.70
C ALA A 109 6.87 17.57 5.19
N GLY A 110 6.29 18.63 5.78
CA GLY A 110 4.93 19.08 5.45
C GLY A 110 3.83 18.31 6.19
N ILE A 111 4.17 17.55 7.22
CA ILE A 111 3.24 16.80 8.06
C ILE A 111 2.78 17.71 9.20
N ASN A 112 1.47 17.92 9.35
CA ASN A 112 0.92 18.64 10.49
C ASN A 112 1.06 17.78 11.75
N ALA A 113 2.02 18.11 12.61
CA ALA A 113 2.29 17.42 13.87
C ALA A 113 2.04 18.38 15.03
N GLU A 114 1.15 18.02 15.93
CA GLU A 114 0.69 18.83 17.05
C GLU A 114 0.99 18.12 18.36
N VAL A 115 1.74 18.77 19.26
CA VAL A 115 1.91 18.28 20.63
C VAL A 115 0.60 18.54 21.38
N ILE A 116 0.03 17.48 21.93
CA ILE A 116 -1.21 17.54 22.70
C ILE A 116 -0.97 17.09 24.13
N ASP A 117 -1.82 17.56 25.02
CA ASP A 117 -1.80 17.17 26.43
C ASP A 117 -2.10 15.67 26.59
N PRO A 118 -1.41 14.95 27.52
CA PRO A 118 -1.69 13.54 27.79
C PRO A 118 -3.16 13.23 28.11
N GLU A 119 -3.87 14.12 28.81
CA GLU A 119 -5.29 13.92 29.11
C GLU A 119 -6.18 14.11 27.86
N GLU A 120 -5.76 14.96 26.91
CA GLU A 120 -6.42 15.07 25.62
C GLU A 120 -6.23 13.79 24.80
N ALA A 121 -5.02 13.24 24.76
CA ALA A 121 -4.74 11.97 24.11
C ALA A 121 -5.59 10.82 24.67
N LYS A 122 -5.76 10.76 25.99
CA LYS A 122 -6.64 9.78 26.66
C LYS A 122 -8.13 9.99 26.34
N ARG A 123 -8.56 11.22 26.14
CA ARG A 123 -9.94 11.50 25.67
C ARG A 123 -10.16 11.09 24.22
N MET A 124 -9.15 11.30 23.36
CA MET A 124 -9.21 10.86 21.96
C MET A 124 -9.21 9.32 21.83
N GLU A 125 -8.41 8.66 22.65
CA GLU A 125 -8.26 7.22 22.64
C GLU A 125 -8.21 6.67 24.07
N PRO A 126 -9.37 6.26 24.63
CA PRO A 126 -9.42 5.74 25.99
C PRO A 126 -8.65 4.45 26.23
N SER A 127 -8.34 3.69 25.18
CA SER A 127 -7.57 2.45 25.26
C SER A 127 -6.05 2.67 25.31
N VAL A 128 -5.58 3.91 25.17
CA VAL A 128 -4.16 4.22 25.24
C VAL A 128 -3.59 3.92 26.63
N ASN A 129 -2.30 3.60 26.71
CA ASN A 129 -1.65 3.34 27.99
C ASN A 129 -1.84 4.55 28.94
N PRO A 130 -2.47 4.35 30.11
CA PRO A 130 -2.81 5.46 31.04
C PRO A 130 -1.57 6.17 31.61
N SER A 131 -0.40 5.54 31.55
CA SER A 131 0.88 6.09 32.05
C SER A 131 1.60 7.00 31.04
N LEU A 132 0.99 7.28 29.86
CA LEU A 132 1.63 8.16 28.88
C LEU A 132 1.96 9.53 29.49
N ILE A 133 3.14 10.05 29.15
CA ILE A 133 3.66 11.33 29.63
C ILE A 133 3.72 12.42 28.55
N GLY A 134 3.43 12.05 27.29
CA GLY A 134 3.38 12.97 26.16
C GLY A 134 2.71 12.34 24.95
N ALA A 135 2.19 13.16 24.07
CA ALA A 135 1.59 12.73 22.80
C ALA A 135 1.77 13.76 21.69
N VAL A 136 1.94 13.28 20.47
CA VAL A 136 1.91 14.09 19.24
C VAL A 136 0.84 13.53 18.31
N LYS A 137 -0.09 14.39 17.92
CA LYS A 137 -1.14 14.08 16.96
C LYS A 137 -0.64 14.33 15.54
N VAL A 138 -0.93 13.40 14.63
CA VAL A 138 -0.55 13.47 13.21
C VAL A 138 -1.72 13.04 12.33
N PRO A 139 -1.72 13.40 11.01
CA PRO A 139 -2.81 13.08 10.11
C PRO A 139 -2.71 11.65 9.52
N ASP A 140 -2.38 10.64 10.33
CA ASP A 140 -2.52 9.24 9.94
C ASP A 140 -3.99 8.89 9.67
N GLY A 141 -4.25 7.72 9.18
CA GLY A 141 -5.58 7.16 8.99
C GLY A 141 -5.51 5.65 8.81
N SER A 142 -6.64 5.00 8.70
CA SER A 142 -6.69 3.62 8.23
C SER A 142 -7.29 3.53 6.83
N VAL A 143 -6.90 2.52 6.09
CA VAL A 143 -7.37 2.25 4.73
C VAL A 143 -7.75 0.79 4.62
N ASP A 144 -8.90 0.52 3.99
CA ASP A 144 -9.27 -0.82 3.53
C ASP A 144 -8.50 -1.14 2.24
N PRO A 145 -7.45 -1.96 2.30
CA PRO A 145 -6.61 -2.25 1.14
C PRO A 145 -7.33 -3.07 0.08
N PHE A 146 -8.28 -3.92 0.48
CA PHE A 146 -9.08 -4.73 -0.46
C PHE A 146 -10.03 -3.84 -1.23
N ARG A 147 -10.76 -2.98 -0.53
CA ARG A 147 -11.70 -2.03 -1.14
C ARG A 147 -10.98 -1.03 -2.05
N LEU A 148 -9.82 -0.53 -1.63
CA LEU A 148 -9.00 0.38 -2.45
C LEU A 148 -8.52 -0.32 -3.73
N CYS A 149 -8.02 -1.55 -3.63
CA CYS A 149 -7.58 -2.35 -4.78
C CYS A 149 -8.75 -2.64 -5.74
N ALA A 150 -9.88 -3.11 -5.20
CA ALA A 150 -11.09 -3.39 -5.98
C ALA A 150 -11.62 -2.14 -6.68
N SER A 151 -11.65 -0.99 -6.02
CA SER A 151 -12.10 0.28 -6.61
C SER A 151 -11.23 0.69 -7.80
N ASN A 152 -9.90 0.53 -7.71
CA ASN A 152 -9.01 0.80 -8.85
C ASN A 152 -9.28 -0.16 -10.02
N VAL A 153 -9.47 -1.46 -9.73
CA VAL A 153 -9.80 -2.48 -10.75
C VAL A 153 -11.14 -2.18 -11.42
N PHE A 154 -12.17 -1.83 -10.63
CA PHE A 154 -13.48 -1.49 -11.18
C PHE A 154 -13.44 -0.23 -12.06
N ASP A 155 -12.76 0.81 -11.60
CA ASP A 155 -12.61 2.05 -12.36
C ASP A 155 -11.82 1.79 -13.67
N ALA A 156 -10.75 1.01 -13.62
CA ALA A 156 -10.04 0.57 -14.81
C ALA A 156 -10.97 -0.15 -15.81
N LYS A 157 -11.82 -1.07 -15.33
CA LYS A 157 -12.78 -1.80 -16.17
C LYS A 157 -13.83 -0.88 -16.79
N ILE A 158 -14.35 0.11 -16.04
CA ILE A 158 -15.27 1.12 -16.56
C ILE A 158 -14.65 1.91 -17.72
N HIS A 159 -13.32 2.13 -17.65
CA HIS A 159 -12.55 2.81 -18.70
C HIS A 159 -11.95 1.86 -19.75
N GLY A 160 -12.47 0.64 -19.83
CA GLY A 160 -12.17 -0.30 -20.93
C GLY A 160 -11.02 -1.29 -20.67
N ALA A 161 -10.42 -1.32 -19.49
CA ALA A 161 -9.42 -2.34 -19.16
C ALA A 161 -10.05 -3.73 -19.08
N LYS A 162 -9.36 -4.72 -19.64
CA LYS A 162 -9.66 -6.14 -19.42
C LYS A 162 -8.87 -6.64 -18.21
N VAL A 163 -9.54 -7.37 -17.32
CA VAL A 163 -8.94 -7.95 -16.13
C VAL A 163 -9.19 -9.46 -16.14
N LEU A 164 -8.12 -10.22 -16.03
CA LEU A 164 -8.12 -11.67 -15.92
C LEU A 164 -7.62 -12.03 -14.51
N VAL A 165 -8.47 -12.65 -13.73
CA VAL A 165 -8.12 -13.30 -12.45
C VAL A 165 -8.03 -14.80 -12.64
N TYR A 166 -7.39 -15.51 -11.72
CA TYR A 166 -7.08 -16.95 -11.85
C TYR A 166 -6.40 -17.29 -13.18
N SER A 167 -5.57 -16.35 -13.65
CA SER A 167 -4.88 -16.38 -14.93
C SER A 167 -3.40 -16.09 -14.73
N GLU A 168 -2.55 -17.01 -15.11
CA GLU A 168 -1.11 -16.93 -14.82
C GLU A 168 -0.30 -16.69 -16.08
N VAL A 169 0.59 -15.70 -16.05
CA VAL A 169 1.62 -15.55 -17.07
C VAL A 169 2.66 -16.65 -16.88
N ILE A 170 2.72 -17.59 -17.85
CA ILE A 170 3.60 -18.75 -17.80
C ILE A 170 4.83 -18.60 -18.68
N GLU A 171 4.80 -17.70 -19.68
CA GLU A 171 5.89 -17.48 -20.61
C GLU A 171 5.79 -16.08 -21.24
N PHE A 172 6.93 -15.46 -21.57
CA PHE A 172 6.98 -14.26 -22.39
C PHE A 172 7.21 -14.60 -23.87
N ILE A 173 6.38 -14.01 -24.74
CA ILE A 173 6.55 -14.10 -26.18
C ILE A 173 7.61 -13.07 -26.59
N LYS A 174 8.70 -13.54 -27.16
CA LYS A 174 9.85 -12.74 -27.58
C LYS A 174 10.06 -12.77 -29.08
N GLU A 175 10.48 -11.66 -29.61
CA GLU A 175 11.02 -11.53 -30.93
C GLU A 175 12.42 -10.91 -30.81
N GLN A 176 13.45 -11.72 -31.06
CA GLN A 176 14.83 -11.40 -30.72
C GLN A 176 14.94 -11.04 -29.21
N ASP A 177 15.44 -9.85 -28.86
CA ASP A 177 15.58 -9.37 -27.48
C ASP A 177 14.38 -8.53 -27.00
N THR A 178 13.30 -8.48 -27.78
CA THR A 178 12.12 -7.66 -27.48
C THR A 178 10.95 -8.54 -27.03
N ILE A 179 10.35 -8.21 -25.87
CA ILE A 179 9.10 -8.81 -25.43
C ILE A 179 7.96 -8.24 -26.28
N LYS A 180 7.16 -9.11 -26.86
CA LYS A 180 5.99 -8.78 -27.70
C LYS A 180 4.67 -9.12 -27.02
N GLY A 181 4.72 -9.97 -25.97
CA GLY A 181 3.51 -10.43 -25.32
C GLY A 181 3.78 -11.49 -24.27
N VAL A 182 2.71 -12.13 -23.84
CA VAL A 182 2.71 -13.17 -22.82
C VAL A 182 1.80 -14.33 -23.18
N LYS A 183 2.15 -15.54 -22.75
CA LYS A 183 1.26 -16.70 -22.73
C LYS A 183 0.62 -16.80 -21.35
N VAL A 184 -0.69 -16.93 -21.33
CA VAL A 184 -1.48 -16.91 -20.11
C VAL A 184 -2.26 -18.21 -19.98
N LEU A 185 -2.07 -18.91 -18.87
CA LEU A 185 -2.83 -20.08 -18.47
C LEU A 185 -4.04 -19.64 -17.65
N ASP A 186 -5.24 -19.98 -18.09
CA ASP A 186 -6.45 -19.88 -17.31
C ASP A 186 -6.57 -21.11 -16.39
N HIS A 187 -6.52 -20.90 -15.08
CA HIS A 187 -6.55 -21.98 -14.09
C HIS A 187 -7.92 -22.67 -13.96
N HIS A 188 -9.01 -22.06 -14.45
CA HIS A 188 -10.33 -22.70 -14.44
C HIS A 188 -10.53 -23.63 -15.62
N THR A 189 -10.00 -23.27 -16.78
CA THR A 189 -10.22 -24.03 -18.02
C THR A 189 -9.03 -24.86 -18.46
N GLY A 190 -7.82 -24.54 -17.96
CA GLY A 190 -6.55 -25.14 -18.42
C GLY A 190 -6.11 -24.63 -19.80
N ILE A 191 -6.80 -23.65 -20.38
CA ILE A 191 -6.50 -23.14 -21.72
C ILE A 191 -5.36 -22.12 -21.63
N VAL A 192 -4.41 -22.24 -22.54
CA VAL A 192 -3.34 -21.24 -22.73
C VAL A 192 -3.71 -20.31 -23.88
N THR A 193 -3.62 -19.00 -23.63
CA THR A 193 -3.93 -17.97 -24.62
C THR A 193 -2.78 -16.98 -24.73
N ASP A 194 -2.45 -16.60 -25.97
CA ASP A 194 -1.44 -15.58 -26.26
C ASP A 194 -2.05 -14.19 -26.27
N TYR A 195 -1.39 -13.24 -25.59
CA TYR A 195 -1.74 -11.81 -25.57
C TYR A 195 -0.52 -10.99 -25.95
N TYR A 196 -0.73 -9.93 -26.72
CA TYR A 196 0.32 -9.10 -27.31
C TYR A 196 0.22 -7.65 -26.84
N ALA A 197 1.35 -7.04 -26.52
CA ALA A 197 1.48 -5.61 -26.23
C ALA A 197 2.93 -5.16 -26.41
N PRO A 198 3.17 -3.91 -26.81
CA PRO A 198 4.52 -3.34 -26.90
C PRO A 198 5.15 -3.12 -25.51
N VAL A 199 4.33 -3.01 -24.46
CA VAL A 199 4.79 -2.79 -23.09
C VAL A 199 4.19 -3.83 -22.14
N THR A 200 5.04 -4.44 -21.32
CA THR A 200 4.60 -5.30 -20.22
C THR A 200 5.15 -4.77 -18.90
N VAL A 201 4.26 -4.50 -17.95
CA VAL A 201 4.59 -4.00 -16.62
C VAL A 201 4.62 -5.17 -15.64
N ASN A 202 5.73 -5.35 -14.95
CA ASN A 202 5.86 -6.30 -13.86
C ASN A 202 5.41 -5.66 -12.54
N ALA A 203 4.20 -5.97 -12.10
CA ALA A 203 3.61 -5.57 -10.83
C ALA A 203 3.43 -6.76 -9.87
N GLY A 204 4.23 -7.81 -10.03
CA GLY A 204 4.14 -9.10 -9.33
C GLY A 204 4.56 -9.07 -7.85
N GLY A 205 4.79 -7.90 -7.25
CA GLY A 205 5.14 -7.79 -5.83
C GLY A 205 6.35 -8.66 -5.47
N ILE A 206 6.21 -9.48 -4.43
CA ILE A 206 7.30 -10.38 -3.97
C ILE A 206 7.68 -11.46 -4.99
N TRP A 207 6.86 -11.71 -6.01
CA TRP A 207 7.16 -12.62 -7.12
C TRP A 207 7.76 -11.90 -8.34
N GLY A 208 7.96 -10.59 -8.25
CA GLY A 208 8.46 -9.77 -9.36
C GLY A 208 9.81 -10.25 -9.91
N HIS A 209 10.69 -10.82 -9.07
CA HIS A 209 11.96 -11.38 -9.53
C HIS A 209 11.77 -12.62 -10.45
N HIS A 210 10.80 -13.50 -10.15
CA HIS A 210 10.50 -14.65 -11.01
C HIS A 210 9.96 -14.22 -12.37
N ILE A 211 9.06 -13.21 -12.36
CA ILE A 211 8.52 -12.63 -13.59
C ILE A 211 9.65 -12.00 -14.43
N ALA A 212 10.56 -11.27 -13.77
CA ALA A 212 11.72 -10.69 -14.44
C ALA A 212 12.65 -11.78 -15.04
N GLN A 213 12.92 -12.85 -14.30
CA GLN A 213 13.72 -13.99 -14.79
C GLN A 213 13.11 -14.65 -16.04
N MET A 214 11.78 -14.86 -16.06
CA MET A 214 11.08 -15.37 -17.26
C MET A 214 11.24 -14.41 -18.45
N ALA A 215 11.29 -13.11 -18.18
CA ALA A 215 11.55 -12.09 -19.20
C ALA A 215 13.01 -12.02 -19.65
N GLY A 216 13.93 -12.72 -18.96
CA GLY A 216 15.38 -12.67 -19.22
C GLY A 216 16.08 -11.49 -18.51
N ALA A 217 15.38 -10.80 -17.61
CA ALA A 217 15.96 -9.74 -16.78
C ALA A 217 16.28 -10.28 -15.38
N ASN A 218 17.33 -9.74 -14.76
CA ASN A 218 17.70 -10.11 -13.40
C ASN A 218 17.51 -8.90 -12.48
N ILE A 219 16.62 -9.05 -11.48
CA ILE A 219 16.42 -8.08 -10.41
C ILE A 219 16.71 -8.73 -9.07
N SER A 220 17.51 -8.07 -8.23
CA SER A 220 17.77 -8.53 -6.87
C SER A 220 16.64 -8.04 -5.95
N MET A 221 16.05 -8.95 -5.19
CA MET A 221 15.04 -8.63 -4.19
C MET A 221 15.45 -9.18 -2.83
N PHE A 222 15.18 -8.41 -1.78
CA PHE A 222 15.44 -8.77 -0.40
C PHE A 222 14.11 -8.78 0.39
N PRO A 223 13.31 -9.86 0.29
CA PRO A 223 12.03 -9.92 0.95
C PRO A 223 12.19 -9.86 2.48
N ALA A 224 11.44 -8.97 3.12
CA ALA A 224 11.31 -8.91 4.57
C ALA A 224 9.95 -9.48 5.00
N LYS A 225 9.92 -10.17 6.14
CA LYS A 225 8.71 -10.72 6.72
C LYS A 225 8.36 -9.97 8.00
N GLY A 226 7.15 -9.39 8.06
CA GLY A 226 6.53 -8.89 9.28
C GLY A 226 5.47 -9.85 9.80
N ALA A 227 5.24 -9.87 11.11
CA ALA A 227 4.10 -10.53 11.73
C ALA A 227 3.05 -9.49 12.12
N LEU A 228 1.78 -9.79 11.84
CA LEU A 228 0.65 -9.00 12.28
C LEU A 228 -0.14 -9.78 13.32
N LEU A 229 -0.49 -9.11 14.42
CA LEU A 229 -1.47 -9.60 15.37
C LEU A 229 -2.83 -9.01 15.00
N ILE A 230 -3.79 -9.88 14.72
CA ILE A 230 -5.14 -9.50 14.36
C ILE A 230 -6.04 -9.79 15.55
N PHE A 231 -6.74 -8.76 16.04
CA PHE A 231 -7.69 -8.89 17.14
C PHE A 231 -9.10 -9.19 16.59
N ALA A 232 -9.87 -9.97 17.33
CA ALA A 232 -11.23 -10.35 16.95
C ALA A 232 -12.23 -9.19 16.98
N HIS A 233 -11.85 -8.03 17.51
CA HIS A 233 -12.65 -6.82 17.57
C HIS A 233 -11.75 -5.60 17.54
N ARG A 234 -12.30 -4.45 17.15
CA ARG A 234 -11.59 -3.16 17.14
C ARG A 234 -11.22 -2.78 18.57
N VAL A 235 -9.91 -2.61 18.84
CA VAL A 235 -9.37 -2.32 20.17
C VAL A 235 -9.02 -0.86 20.37
N ASN A 236 -8.91 -0.09 19.29
CA ASN A 236 -8.58 1.34 19.29
C ASN A 236 -9.32 2.07 18.16
N ASN A 237 -9.51 3.39 18.30
CA ASN A 237 -10.21 4.24 17.34
C ASN A 237 -9.27 5.13 16.53
N VAL A 238 -8.10 5.44 17.05
CA VAL A 238 -7.04 6.19 16.37
C VAL A 238 -5.81 5.32 16.17
N VAL A 239 -5.00 5.64 15.16
CA VAL A 239 -3.71 4.95 15.00
C VAL A 239 -2.81 5.30 16.18
N ILE A 240 -2.17 4.31 16.81
CA ILE A 240 -1.26 4.52 17.93
C ILE A 240 0.16 4.08 17.54
N ASN A 241 1.12 4.96 17.70
CA ASN A 241 2.55 4.72 17.56
C ASN A 241 3.30 5.15 18.83
N ARG A 242 4.56 4.70 18.98
CA ARG A 242 5.48 5.19 20.01
C ARG A 242 6.31 6.35 19.47
N CYS A 243 6.37 7.46 20.23
CA CYS A 243 7.25 8.61 19.94
C CYS A 243 8.66 8.33 20.46
N ARG A 244 9.41 7.53 19.74
CA ARG A 244 10.80 7.15 20.06
C ARG A 244 11.56 6.83 18.79
N LYS A 245 12.88 6.70 18.88
CA LYS A 245 13.71 6.26 17.73
C LYS A 245 13.13 4.98 17.16
N PRO A 246 12.94 4.89 15.84
CA PRO A 246 12.31 3.75 15.19
C PRO A 246 13.26 2.54 15.23
N ALA A 247 13.16 1.74 16.27
CA ALA A 247 13.84 0.46 16.36
C ALA A 247 12.92 -0.71 15.99
N ASN A 248 11.64 -0.66 16.42
CA ASN A 248 10.63 -1.69 16.20
C ASN A 248 9.29 -1.07 15.83
N ALA A 249 8.48 -1.82 15.11
CA ALA A 249 7.14 -1.40 14.70
C ALA A 249 6.13 -1.64 15.83
N ASP A 250 5.99 -0.69 16.74
CA ASP A 250 4.93 -0.69 17.75
C ASP A 250 3.76 0.13 17.20
N ILE A 251 2.93 -0.47 16.36
CA ILE A 251 1.80 0.22 15.73
C ILE A 251 0.52 -0.55 16.00
N LEU A 252 -0.50 0.15 16.46
CA LEU A 252 -1.89 -0.31 16.50
C LEU A 252 -2.68 0.48 15.46
N VAL A 253 -3.30 -0.21 14.55
CA VAL A 253 -4.14 0.40 13.50
C VAL A 253 -5.57 -0.05 13.70
N PRO A 254 -6.54 0.88 13.82
CA PRO A 254 -7.94 0.53 13.85
C PRO A 254 -8.38 0.05 12.47
N GLY A 255 -8.71 -1.23 12.34
CA GLY A 255 -9.20 -1.83 11.10
C GLY A 255 -10.65 -2.23 11.21
N ASP A 256 -11.39 -2.10 10.11
CA ASP A 256 -12.79 -2.56 10.00
C ASP A 256 -12.92 -3.82 9.13
N THR A 257 -11.84 -4.19 8.45
CA THR A 257 -11.77 -5.35 7.55
C THR A 257 -10.74 -6.33 8.05
N VAL A 258 -11.18 -7.26 8.83
CA VAL A 258 -10.41 -8.43 9.21
C VAL A 258 -11.26 -9.68 8.99
#